data_32dd55224957eb9e628ff7342e528043
#
_entry.id   32dd55224957eb9e628ff7342e528043
#
_cell.length_a   1.000
_cell.length_b   1.000
_cell.length_c   1.000
_cell.angle_alpha   90.00
_cell.angle_beta   90.00
_cell.angle_gamma   90.00
#
_symmetry.space_group_name_H-M   'P 1'
#
loop_
_entity.id
_entity.type
_entity.pdbx_description
1 polymer ?
#
loop_
_entity_poly.entity_id
_entity_poly.type
_entity_poly.pdbx_seq_one_letter_code
_entity_poly.pdbx_strand_id
1 'polypeptide(L)'
;MNYEIEPSKKPRRIRRWFRWLLALPFLFAAASVLQVAVLRFVDPPFSAFMAARVLEAWGSGDFGFRVAYDWRDLEKMAPSLPLSMVAAEDQNFATHHGFDLGAIEKARVHNRKMVERAEKRGRPVTRLRGASTISQQVAKNLFLWQGSHRVTRWARKGLEAWYTVLIEALWPKSRILEVYANIAEFGDGVYGGQAAARRYWGKDAARLTPAESARLA
;
A
#
# COMPACT_ATOMS: atom_id res chain seq x y z
N MET A 1 -28.14 -39.17 -52.72
CA MET A 1 -28.66 -38.69 -51.42
C MET A 1 -27.55 -37.86 -50.83
N ASN A 2 -27.57 -36.54 -51.08
CA ASN A 2 -26.54 -35.62 -50.60
C ASN A 2 -26.96 -35.12 -49.22
N TYR A 3 -26.22 -35.46 -48.20
CA TYR A 3 -26.42 -34.91 -46.85
C TYR A 3 -25.61 -33.56 -46.77
N GLU A 4 -26.32 -32.45 -46.86
CA GLU A 4 -25.76 -31.14 -46.51
C GLU A 4 -25.62 -31.09 -44.96
N ILE A 5 -24.37 -31.04 -44.50
CA ILE A 5 -24.06 -30.79 -43.05
C ILE A 5 -24.25 -29.30 -42.79
N GLU A 6 -25.38 -28.92 -42.18
CA GLU A 6 -25.56 -27.53 -41.70
C GLU A 6 -24.48 -27.20 -40.70
N PRO A 7 -23.80 -26.03 -40.85
CA PRO A 7 -22.80 -25.58 -39.89
C PRO A 7 -23.49 -25.25 -38.56
N SER A 8 -23.12 -25.98 -37.51
CA SER A 8 -23.56 -25.77 -36.15
C SER A 8 -23.36 -24.32 -35.73
N LYS A 9 -24.47 -23.56 -35.56
CA LYS A 9 -24.45 -22.19 -35.04
C LYS A 9 -24.01 -22.23 -33.58
N LYS A 10 -22.73 -21.90 -33.30
CA LYS A 10 -22.21 -21.75 -31.95
C LYS A 10 -23.13 -20.86 -31.12
N PRO A 11 -23.56 -21.28 -29.90
CA PRO A 11 -24.60 -20.58 -29.17
C PRO A 11 -24.16 -19.14 -28.84
N ARG A 12 -25.02 -18.18 -29.13
CA ARG A 12 -24.85 -16.72 -28.88
C ARG A 12 -24.42 -16.39 -27.45
N ARG A 13 -24.69 -17.26 -26.48
CA ARG A 13 -24.26 -17.15 -25.07
C ARG A 13 -22.75 -17.12 -24.88
N ILE A 14 -21.98 -18.03 -25.51
CA ILE A 14 -20.52 -18.12 -25.37
C ILE A 14 -19.85 -16.83 -25.86
N ARG A 15 -20.35 -16.24 -26.94
CA ARG A 15 -19.84 -14.97 -27.48
C ARG A 15 -20.11 -13.78 -26.57
N ARG A 16 -21.21 -13.77 -25.79
CA ARG A 16 -21.50 -12.71 -24.78
C ARG A 16 -20.55 -12.82 -23.58
N TRP A 17 -20.33 -14.02 -23.02
CA TRP A 17 -19.40 -14.25 -21.93
C TRP A 17 -17.97 -13.82 -22.29
N PHE A 18 -17.51 -14.15 -23.50
CA PHE A 18 -16.18 -13.74 -23.97
C PHE A 18 -16.04 -12.23 -24.08
N ARG A 19 -17.08 -11.51 -24.49
CA ARG A 19 -17.10 -10.03 -24.51
C ARG A 19 -17.00 -9.43 -23.12
N TRP A 20 -17.70 -9.98 -22.13
CA TRP A 20 -17.61 -9.55 -20.75
C TRP A 20 -16.22 -9.82 -20.16
N LEU A 21 -15.64 -10.97 -20.45
CA LEU A 21 -14.28 -11.31 -20.00
C LEU A 21 -13.23 -10.33 -20.52
N LEU A 22 -13.37 -9.89 -21.78
CA LEU A 22 -12.51 -8.85 -22.38
C LEU A 22 -12.78 -7.45 -21.80
N ALA A 23 -14.00 -7.16 -21.35
CA ALA A 23 -14.35 -5.87 -20.75
C ALA A 23 -13.84 -5.71 -19.29
N LEU A 24 -13.64 -6.80 -18.55
CA LEU A 24 -13.22 -6.76 -17.14
C LEU A 24 -11.94 -5.96 -16.88
N PRO A 25 -10.84 -6.10 -17.64
CA PRO A 25 -9.63 -5.32 -17.44
C PRO A 25 -9.87 -3.82 -17.62
N PHE A 26 -10.69 -3.44 -18.60
CA PHE A 26 -11.01 -2.04 -18.85
C PHE A 26 -11.90 -1.44 -17.76
N LEU A 27 -12.87 -2.21 -17.27
CA LEU A 27 -13.72 -1.83 -16.14
C LEU A 27 -12.88 -1.68 -14.87
N PHE A 28 -11.96 -2.60 -14.61
CA PHE A 28 -11.03 -2.51 -13.50
C PHE A 28 -10.16 -1.25 -13.62
N ALA A 29 -9.57 -1.00 -14.79
CA ALA A 29 -8.75 0.19 -15.01
C ALA A 29 -9.55 1.47 -14.79
N ALA A 30 -10.76 1.58 -15.36
CA ALA A 30 -11.63 2.73 -15.19
C ALA A 30 -12.04 2.93 -13.72
N ALA A 31 -12.43 1.87 -13.02
CA ALA A 31 -12.79 1.91 -11.61
C ALA A 31 -11.62 2.32 -10.71
N SER A 32 -10.42 1.79 -10.96
CA SER A 32 -9.22 2.15 -10.19
C SER A 32 -8.79 3.60 -10.41
N VAL A 33 -8.87 4.09 -11.65
CA VAL A 33 -8.61 5.52 -11.96
C VAL A 33 -9.63 6.41 -11.23
N LEU A 34 -10.92 6.08 -11.31
CA LEU A 34 -11.97 6.83 -10.61
C LEU A 34 -11.76 6.82 -9.09
N GLN A 35 -11.46 5.66 -8.52
CA GLN A 35 -11.19 5.51 -7.08
C GLN A 35 -10.02 6.41 -6.65
N VAL A 36 -8.89 6.38 -7.36
CA VAL A 36 -7.72 7.21 -7.05
C VAL A 36 -8.05 8.68 -7.25
N ALA A 37 -8.78 9.05 -8.31
CA ALA A 37 -9.19 10.43 -8.56
C ALA A 37 -10.09 10.99 -7.43
N VAL A 38 -11.04 10.21 -6.94
CA VAL A 38 -11.92 10.61 -5.81
C VAL A 38 -11.11 10.79 -4.53
N LEU A 39 -10.21 9.84 -4.21
CA LEU A 39 -9.39 9.89 -3.00
C LEU A 39 -8.29 10.97 -3.03
N ARG A 40 -8.12 11.66 -4.15
CA ARG A 40 -7.35 12.91 -4.20
C ARG A 40 -7.95 13.99 -3.29
N PHE A 41 -9.29 14.03 -3.20
CA PHE A 41 -10.05 15.10 -2.55
C PHE A 41 -10.82 14.63 -1.32
N VAL A 42 -11.07 13.33 -1.21
CA VAL A 42 -11.83 12.72 -0.12
C VAL A 42 -10.90 11.90 0.75
N ASP A 43 -10.99 12.10 2.04
CA ASP A 43 -10.19 11.34 3.00
C ASP A 43 -10.69 9.91 3.10
N PRO A 44 -9.79 8.92 3.00
CA PRO A 44 -10.19 7.53 3.12
C PRO A 44 -10.68 7.24 4.54
N PRO A 45 -11.92 6.75 4.70
CA PRO A 45 -12.47 6.42 6.02
C PRO A 45 -11.76 5.20 6.66
N PHE A 46 -11.12 4.38 5.84
CA PHE A 46 -10.30 3.21 6.25
C PHE A 46 -9.40 2.79 5.09
N SER A 47 -8.38 1.99 5.38
CA SER A 47 -7.52 1.37 4.37
C SER A 47 -7.85 -0.13 4.23
N ALA A 48 -7.39 -0.73 3.13
CA ALA A 48 -7.53 -2.18 2.92
C ALA A 48 -6.81 -2.98 4.04
N PHE A 49 -5.70 -2.44 4.56
CA PHE A 49 -4.98 -3.08 5.67
C PHE A 49 -5.76 -3.00 6.98
N MET A 50 -6.40 -1.87 7.28
CA MET A 50 -7.30 -1.75 8.45
C MET A 50 -8.45 -2.74 8.36
N ALA A 51 -9.11 -2.83 7.19
CA ALA A 51 -10.18 -3.78 6.96
C ALA A 51 -9.71 -5.23 7.14
N ALA A 52 -8.55 -5.59 6.56
CA ALA A 52 -7.98 -6.92 6.70
C ALA A 52 -7.69 -7.27 8.17
N ARG A 53 -7.14 -6.32 8.95
CA ARG A 53 -6.84 -6.53 10.38
C ARG A 53 -8.09 -6.74 11.23
N VAL A 54 -9.17 -6.01 10.92
CA VAL A 54 -10.48 -6.22 11.58
C VAL A 54 -11.05 -7.59 11.23
N LEU A 55 -11.03 -7.97 9.95
CA LEU A 55 -11.52 -9.28 9.50
C LEU A 55 -10.70 -10.44 10.11
N GLU A 56 -9.39 -10.28 10.26
CA GLU A 56 -8.52 -11.25 10.92
C GLU A 56 -8.90 -11.43 12.40
N ALA A 57 -9.11 -10.33 13.13
CA ALA A 57 -9.55 -10.37 14.52
C ALA A 57 -10.93 -11.05 14.67
N TRP A 58 -11.88 -10.74 13.80
CA TRP A 58 -13.20 -11.39 13.80
C TRP A 58 -13.08 -12.87 13.44
N GLY A 59 -12.22 -13.23 12.50
CA GLY A 59 -11.95 -14.63 12.15
C GLY A 59 -11.33 -15.44 13.30
N SER A 60 -10.62 -14.79 14.23
CA SER A 60 -10.09 -15.41 15.46
C SER A 60 -11.06 -15.36 16.65
N GLY A 61 -12.28 -14.83 16.46
CA GLY A 61 -13.33 -14.75 17.50
C GLY A 61 -13.34 -13.44 18.31
N ASP A 62 -12.46 -12.49 18.02
CA ASP A 62 -12.45 -11.19 18.67
C ASP A 62 -13.34 -10.19 17.93
N PHE A 63 -14.66 -10.29 18.11
CA PHE A 63 -15.63 -9.37 17.51
C PHE A 63 -15.63 -7.97 18.16
N GLY A 64 -14.96 -7.81 19.30
CA GLY A 64 -14.79 -6.53 19.99
C GLY A 64 -13.65 -5.68 19.42
N PHE A 65 -12.75 -6.28 18.65
CA PHE A 65 -11.59 -5.58 18.11
C PHE A 65 -11.99 -4.38 17.24
N ARG A 66 -11.32 -3.28 17.48
CA ARG A 66 -11.45 -2.05 16.70
C ARG A 66 -10.06 -1.48 16.44
N VAL A 67 -9.83 -1.00 15.22
CA VAL A 67 -8.61 -0.25 14.89
C VAL A 67 -8.68 1.15 15.52
N ALA A 68 -7.56 1.61 16.03
CA ALA A 68 -7.38 3.01 16.43
C ALA A 68 -6.98 3.79 15.16
N TYR A 69 -7.89 4.61 14.68
CA TYR A 69 -7.71 5.45 13.49
C TYR A 69 -8.42 6.79 13.71
N ASP A 70 -7.69 7.87 13.46
CA ASP A 70 -8.19 9.23 13.58
C ASP A 70 -7.47 10.08 12.52
N TRP A 71 -8.19 10.43 11.45
CA TRP A 71 -7.64 11.23 10.36
C TRP A 71 -7.23 12.61 10.85
N ARG A 72 -6.08 13.06 10.40
CA ARG A 72 -5.59 14.41 10.66
C ARG A 72 -4.95 14.97 9.39
N ASP A 73 -5.36 16.14 8.97
CA ASP A 73 -4.77 16.83 7.84
C ASP A 73 -3.27 17.04 8.09
N LEU A 74 -2.47 16.96 7.04
CA LEU A 74 -1.01 17.05 7.13
C LEU A 74 -0.55 18.35 7.82
N GLU A 75 -1.21 19.46 7.50
CA GLU A 75 -0.94 20.78 8.05
C GLU A 75 -1.26 20.93 9.55
N LYS A 76 -2.11 20.03 10.06
CA LYS A 76 -2.50 19.96 11.48
C LYS A 76 -1.64 18.99 12.29
N MET A 77 -0.64 18.36 11.69
CA MET A 77 0.38 17.56 12.37
C MET A 77 1.61 18.39 12.67
N ALA A 78 2.40 18.00 13.67
CA ALA A 78 3.72 18.58 13.88
C ALA A 78 4.58 18.40 12.61
N PRO A 79 5.21 19.45 12.05
CA PRO A 79 5.99 19.34 10.81
C PRO A 79 7.11 18.31 10.87
N SER A 80 7.61 18.01 12.06
CA SER A 80 8.63 17.00 12.29
C SER A 80 8.14 15.57 11.99
N LEU A 81 6.83 15.28 12.08
CA LEU A 81 6.31 13.93 11.87
C LEU A 81 6.42 13.49 10.39
N PRO A 82 5.81 14.19 9.42
CA PRO A 82 5.97 13.80 8.01
C PRO A 82 7.42 13.90 7.54
N LEU A 83 8.21 14.83 8.06
CA LEU A 83 9.64 14.92 7.75
C LEU A 83 10.41 13.69 8.23
N SER A 84 10.13 13.20 9.45
CA SER A 84 10.74 11.98 9.98
C SER A 84 10.37 10.76 9.17
N MET A 85 9.11 10.65 8.73
CA MET A 85 8.64 9.56 7.86
C MET A 85 9.40 9.54 6.53
N VAL A 86 9.54 10.70 5.88
CA VAL A 86 10.31 10.82 4.63
C VAL A 86 11.78 10.46 4.86
N ALA A 87 12.37 10.94 5.95
CA ALA A 87 13.77 10.66 6.27
C ALA A 87 14.05 9.19 6.56
N ALA A 88 13.10 8.48 7.19
CA ALA A 88 13.25 7.07 7.55
C ALA A 88 12.94 6.12 6.39
N GLU A 89 11.87 6.41 5.63
CA GLU A 89 11.30 5.47 4.66
C GLU A 89 11.71 5.78 3.21
N ASP A 90 11.83 7.06 2.84
CA ASP A 90 11.98 7.46 1.44
C ASP A 90 12.65 8.83 1.28
N GLN A 91 13.96 8.89 1.47
CA GLN A 91 14.73 10.16 1.45
C GLN A 91 14.63 10.91 0.11
N ASN A 92 14.34 10.21 -0.99
CA ASN A 92 14.21 10.80 -2.33
C ASN A 92 12.74 11.05 -2.72
N PHE A 93 11.79 10.97 -1.77
CA PHE A 93 10.36 11.06 -2.03
C PHE A 93 9.96 12.25 -2.90
N ALA A 94 10.57 13.42 -2.68
CA ALA A 94 10.26 14.64 -3.42
C ALA A 94 10.72 14.62 -4.89
N THR A 95 11.64 13.73 -5.27
CA THR A 95 12.33 13.78 -6.58
C THR A 95 11.97 12.64 -7.51
N HIS A 96 11.56 11.47 -6.98
CA HIS A 96 11.15 10.36 -7.83
C HIS A 96 9.64 10.38 -8.12
N HIS A 97 9.22 9.60 -9.13
CA HIS A 97 7.82 9.42 -9.53
C HIS A 97 7.33 8.00 -9.18
N GLY A 98 7.24 7.71 -7.88
CA GLY A 98 6.71 6.46 -7.34
C GLY A 98 7.73 5.33 -7.17
N PHE A 99 8.83 5.34 -7.91
CA PHE A 99 9.86 4.30 -7.85
C PHE A 99 11.25 4.93 -7.72
N ASP A 100 11.97 4.60 -6.66
CA ASP A 100 13.38 4.97 -6.49
C ASP A 100 14.28 3.83 -6.97
N LEU A 101 14.65 3.85 -8.25
CA LEU A 101 15.52 2.84 -8.84
C LEU A 101 16.92 2.82 -8.19
N GLY A 102 17.40 3.99 -7.77
CA GLY A 102 18.68 4.10 -7.06
C GLY A 102 18.65 3.44 -5.68
N ALA A 103 17.58 3.64 -4.92
CA ALA A 103 17.39 2.98 -3.63
C ALA A 103 17.21 1.45 -3.80
N ILE A 104 16.49 1.01 -4.84
CA ILE A 104 16.32 -0.41 -5.16
C ILE A 104 17.69 -1.08 -5.42
N GLU A 105 18.54 -0.47 -6.24
CA GLU A 105 19.86 -1.04 -6.54
C GLU A 105 20.78 -1.03 -5.31
N LYS A 106 20.79 0.07 -4.54
CA LYS A 106 21.52 0.15 -3.27
C LYS A 106 21.07 -0.94 -2.28
N ALA A 107 19.76 -1.15 -2.14
CA ALA A 107 19.22 -2.20 -1.27
C ALA A 107 19.59 -3.59 -1.77
N ARG A 108 19.54 -3.85 -3.08
CA ARG A 108 19.92 -5.12 -3.70
C ARG A 108 21.38 -5.46 -3.43
N VAL A 109 22.30 -4.50 -3.65
CA VAL A 109 23.74 -4.68 -3.37
C VAL A 109 23.98 -4.92 -1.89
N HIS A 110 23.35 -4.13 -1.01
CA HIS A 110 23.46 -4.30 0.43
C HIS A 110 22.97 -5.69 0.87
N ASN A 111 21.79 -6.09 0.43
CA ASN A 111 21.17 -7.36 0.79
C ASN A 111 22.01 -8.56 0.32
N ARG A 112 22.59 -8.49 -0.89
CA ARG A 112 23.52 -9.52 -1.37
C ARG A 112 24.72 -9.67 -0.42
N LYS A 113 25.37 -8.56 -0.06
CA LYS A 113 26.50 -8.57 0.87
C LYS A 113 26.11 -9.12 2.25
N MET A 114 24.89 -8.85 2.72
CA MET A 114 24.38 -9.35 3.99
C MET A 114 24.17 -10.87 3.94
N VAL A 115 23.59 -11.39 2.85
CA VAL A 115 23.39 -12.82 2.63
C VAL A 115 24.75 -13.54 2.59
N GLU A 116 25.68 -13.08 1.76
CA GLU A 116 27.04 -13.66 1.66
C GLU A 116 27.78 -13.69 3.01
N ARG A 117 27.65 -12.62 3.82
CA ARG A 117 28.26 -12.57 5.16
C ARG A 117 27.60 -13.53 6.14
N ALA A 118 26.27 -13.67 6.06
CA ALA A 118 25.51 -14.59 6.91
C ALA A 118 25.87 -16.05 6.59
N GLU A 119 25.94 -16.41 5.31
CA GLU A 119 26.34 -17.72 4.83
C GLU A 119 27.77 -18.08 5.30
N LYS A 120 28.76 -17.19 5.13
CA LYS A 120 30.12 -17.36 5.59
C LYS A 120 30.26 -17.59 7.11
N ARG A 121 29.29 -17.07 7.89
CA ARG A 121 29.29 -17.18 9.36
C ARG A 121 28.36 -18.28 9.89
N GLY A 122 27.69 -19.03 9.01
CA GLY A 122 26.70 -20.05 9.38
C GLY A 122 25.51 -19.46 10.18
N ARG A 123 25.14 -18.19 9.94
CA ARG A 123 24.08 -17.49 10.68
C ARG A 123 22.92 -17.16 9.74
N PRO A 124 21.66 -17.20 10.21
CA PRO A 124 20.53 -16.78 9.42
C PRO A 124 20.58 -15.27 9.15
N VAL A 125 20.07 -14.85 7.99
CA VAL A 125 19.89 -13.42 7.67
C VAL A 125 18.71 -12.89 8.49
N THR A 126 18.97 -11.96 9.39
CA THR A 126 17.96 -11.47 10.34
C THR A 126 17.10 -10.34 9.78
N ARG A 127 17.67 -9.50 8.92
CA ARG A 127 16.95 -8.36 8.33
C ARG A 127 17.56 -7.95 6.97
N LEU A 128 16.72 -7.85 5.96
CA LEU A 128 17.05 -7.28 4.66
C LEU A 128 16.57 -5.84 4.58
N ARG A 129 17.31 -5.00 3.87
CA ARG A 129 16.92 -3.60 3.62
C ARG A 129 15.75 -3.57 2.62
N GLY A 130 14.64 -2.91 2.99
CA GLY A 130 13.56 -2.57 2.08
C GLY A 130 13.97 -1.45 1.12
N ALA A 131 13.25 -1.33 0.00
CA ALA A 131 13.42 -0.26 -0.97
C ALA A 131 12.06 0.17 -1.54
N SER A 132 10.97 -0.06 -0.79
CA SER A 132 9.65 0.41 -1.18
C SER A 132 9.52 1.88 -0.82
N THR A 133 9.08 2.69 -1.77
CA THR A 133 8.81 4.13 -1.59
C THR A 133 7.54 4.37 -0.78
N ILE A 134 7.36 5.58 -0.28
CA ILE A 134 6.11 6.02 0.38
C ILE A 134 4.91 5.80 -0.55
N SER A 135 5.03 6.15 -1.83
CA SER A 135 3.96 5.96 -2.82
C SER A 135 3.58 4.49 -3.02
N GLN A 136 4.56 3.58 -3.04
CA GLN A 136 4.31 2.13 -3.09
C GLN A 136 3.65 1.62 -1.80
N GLN A 137 4.03 2.16 -0.65
CA GLN A 137 3.42 1.81 0.63
C GLN A 137 1.97 2.30 0.70
N VAL A 138 1.67 3.51 0.23
CA VAL A 138 0.29 4.01 0.11
C VAL A 138 -0.52 3.12 -0.82
N ALA A 139 -0.02 2.82 -2.02
CA ALA A 139 -0.69 1.94 -2.97
C ALA A 139 -1.04 0.58 -2.35
N LYS A 140 -0.07 -0.02 -1.67
CA LYS A 140 -0.24 -1.32 -1.01
C LYS A 140 -1.25 -1.26 0.14
N ASN A 141 -1.06 -0.33 1.09
CA ASN A 141 -1.82 -0.29 2.33
C ASN A 141 -3.27 0.16 2.12
N LEU A 142 -3.49 1.08 1.17
CA LEU A 142 -4.80 1.66 0.92
C LEU A 142 -5.70 0.75 0.07
N PHE A 143 -5.15 0.07 -0.95
CA PHE A 143 -5.94 -0.60 -1.98
C PHE A 143 -5.80 -2.12 -2.00
N LEU A 144 -4.76 -2.72 -1.36
CA LEU A 144 -4.44 -4.11 -1.56
C LEU A 144 -4.52 -4.91 -0.25
N TRP A 145 -4.68 -6.22 -0.42
CA TRP A 145 -4.76 -7.16 0.70
C TRP A 145 -3.39 -7.50 1.30
N GLN A 146 -3.39 -7.93 2.55
CA GLN A 146 -2.25 -8.57 3.18
C GLN A 146 -2.21 -10.06 2.77
N GLY A 147 -1.03 -10.64 2.58
CA GLY A 147 -0.90 -12.05 2.26
C GLY A 147 0.52 -12.44 1.85
N SER A 148 0.88 -13.69 2.19
CA SER A 148 2.23 -14.23 2.00
C SER A 148 2.35 -15.28 0.90
N HIS A 149 1.23 -15.76 0.32
CA HIS A 149 1.28 -16.79 -0.72
C HIS A 149 2.06 -16.33 -1.95
N ARG A 150 2.94 -17.21 -2.44
CA ARG A 150 3.91 -16.87 -3.50
C ARG A 150 3.25 -16.35 -4.78
N VAL A 151 2.18 -16.99 -5.24
CA VAL A 151 1.47 -16.59 -6.47
C VAL A 151 0.75 -15.25 -6.30
N THR A 152 0.01 -15.08 -5.19
CA THR A 152 -0.72 -13.84 -4.90
C THR A 152 0.22 -12.66 -4.64
N ARG A 153 1.45 -12.91 -4.18
CA ARG A 153 2.47 -11.89 -3.97
C ARG A 153 2.92 -11.22 -5.27
N TRP A 154 3.11 -11.98 -6.35
CA TRP A 154 3.47 -11.39 -7.64
C TRP A 154 2.32 -10.60 -8.27
N ALA A 155 1.10 -11.13 -8.21
CA ALA A 155 -0.09 -10.41 -8.66
C ALA A 155 -0.29 -9.11 -7.88
N ARG A 156 -0.15 -9.17 -6.54
CA ARG A 156 -0.22 -7.98 -5.68
C ARG A 156 0.87 -6.97 -6.03
N LYS A 157 2.11 -7.41 -6.32
CA LYS A 157 3.20 -6.49 -6.69
C LYS A 157 2.94 -5.79 -8.03
N GLY A 158 2.31 -6.46 -8.98
CA GLY A 158 1.84 -5.84 -10.22
C GLY A 158 0.75 -4.79 -9.97
N LEU A 159 -0.24 -5.09 -9.12
CA LEU A 159 -1.29 -4.14 -8.73
C LEU A 159 -0.73 -2.98 -7.91
N GLU A 160 0.24 -3.22 -7.02
CA GLU A 160 0.94 -2.17 -6.29
C GLU A 160 1.62 -1.19 -7.26
N ALA A 161 2.32 -1.70 -8.27
CA ALA A 161 2.93 -0.86 -9.29
C ALA A 161 1.88 -0.05 -10.08
N TRP A 162 0.77 -0.67 -10.45
CA TRP A 162 -0.35 0.00 -11.11
C TRP A 162 -0.90 1.16 -10.28
N TYR A 163 -1.29 0.91 -9.03
CA TYR A 163 -1.80 1.96 -8.15
C TYR A 163 -0.74 3.03 -7.83
N THR A 164 0.54 2.66 -7.72
CA THR A 164 1.63 3.62 -7.53
C THR A 164 1.70 4.61 -8.69
N VAL A 165 1.62 4.13 -9.94
CA VAL A 165 1.59 5.00 -11.13
C VAL A 165 0.37 5.93 -11.11
N LEU A 166 -0.81 5.41 -10.78
CA LEU A 166 -2.04 6.23 -10.71
C LEU A 166 -1.95 7.31 -9.62
N ILE A 167 -1.46 6.97 -8.43
CA ILE A 167 -1.28 7.91 -7.32
C ILE A 167 -0.32 9.02 -7.73
N GLU A 168 0.84 8.70 -8.27
CA GLU A 168 1.84 9.70 -8.68
C GLU A 168 1.37 10.57 -9.87
N ALA A 169 0.54 10.03 -10.75
CA ALA A 169 -0.02 10.79 -11.86
C ALA A 169 -1.16 11.74 -11.43
N LEU A 170 -1.93 11.36 -10.41
CA LEU A 170 -3.16 12.07 -10.05
C LEU A 170 -3.05 12.89 -8.76
N TRP A 171 -2.14 12.56 -7.84
CA TRP A 171 -2.02 13.23 -6.54
C TRP A 171 -0.76 14.09 -6.45
N PRO A 172 -0.80 15.25 -5.80
CA PRO A 172 0.41 15.96 -5.43
C PRO A 172 1.16 15.20 -4.32
N LYS A 173 2.46 15.39 -4.21
CA LYS A 173 3.31 14.75 -3.18
C LYS A 173 2.81 14.99 -1.75
N SER A 174 2.29 16.18 -1.48
CA SER A 174 1.67 16.50 -0.19
C SER A 174 0.50 15.57 0.14
N ARG A 175 -0.38 15.28 -0.83
CA ARG A 175 -1.49 14.36 -0.63
C ARG A 175 -1.05 12.92 -0.41
N ILE A 176 -0.05 12.47 -1.15
CA ILE A 176 0.53 11.13 -0.95
C ILE A 176 1.08 11.00 0.47
N LEU A 177 1.84 12.00 0.94
CA LEU A 177 2.42 12.02 2.28
C LEU A 177 1.35 12.12 3.37
N GLU A 178 0.31 12.92 3.14
CA GLU A 178 -0.83 13.05 4.05
C GLU A 178 -1.55 11.72 4.25
N VAL A 179 -1.89 11.05 3.15
CA VAL A 179 -2.51 9.72 3.20
C VAL A 179 -1.58 8.72 3.89
N TYR A 180 -0.28 8.72 3.54
CA TYR A 180 0.70 7.86 4.20
C TYR A 180 0.71 8.07 5.72
N ALA A 181 0.82 9.32 6.17
CA ALA A 181 0.87 9.67 7.58
C ALA A 181 -0.38 9.24 8.36
N ASN A 182 -1.50 9.07 7.68
CA ASN A 182 -2.77 8.64 8.27
C ASN A 182 -3.03 7.14 8.19
N ILE A 183 -2.48 6.40 7.20
CA ILE A 183 -2.76 4.97 7.04
C ILE A 183 -1.59 4.05 7.40
N ALA A 184 -0.41 4.59 7.70
CA ALA A 184 0.71 3.78 8.20
C ALA A 184 0.36 3.14 9.54
N GLU A 185 0.76 1.88 9.72
CA GLU A 185 0.56 1.14 10.96
C GLU A 185 1.76 1.37 11.90
N PHE A 186 1.49 1.90 13.08
CA PHE A 186 2.48 2.22 14.12
C PHE A 186 2.48 1.24 15.28
N GLY A 187 1.65 0.23 15.24
CA GLY A 187 1.51 -0.83 16.21
C GLY A 187 0.28 -1.65 15.90
N ASP A 188 0.08 -2.76 16.59
CA ASP A 188 -1.04 -3.65 16.30
C ASP A 188 -2.38 -2.91 16.41
N GLY A 189 -3.04 -2.72 15.25
CA GLY A 189 -4.31 -2.02 15.12
C GLY A 189 -4.24 -0.51 15.34
N VAL A 190 -3.05 0.12 15.38
CA VAL A 190 -2.88 1.58 15.54
C VAL A 190 -2.45 2.17 14.20
N TYR A 191 -3.33 2.91 13.57
CA TYR A 191 -3.12 3.49 12.25
C TYR A 191 -3.12 5.01 12.27
N GLY A 192 -2.11 5.59 11.65
CA GLY A 192 -1.92 7.02 11.50
C GLY A 192 -1.26 7.71 12.68
N GLY A 193 -0.58 8.82 12.37
CA GLY A 193 0.22 9.58 13.33
C GLY A 193 -0.59 10.17 14.48
N GLN A 194 -1.86 10.53 14.26
CA GLN A 194 -2.73 11.05 15.32
C GLN A 194 -3.09 9.97 16.34
N ALA A 195 -3.50 8.79 15.87
CA ALA A 195 -3.81 7.67 16.77
C ALA A 195 -2.56 7.19 17.51
N ALA A 196 -1.42 7.15 16.83
CA ALA A 196 -0.13 6.80 17.43
C ALA A 196 0.31 7.82 18.50
N ALA A 197 0.18 9.12 18.23
CA ALA A 197 0.50 10.18 19.19
C ALA A 197 -0.34 10.07 20.47
N ARG A 198 -1.63 9.80 20.31
CA ARG A 198 -2.53 9.54 21.46
C ARG A 198 -2.17 8.28 22.22
N ARG A 199 -1.88 7.19 21.47
CA ARG A 199 -1.60 5.89 22.07
C ARG A 199 -0.31 5.87 22.89
N TYR A 200 0.77 6.48 22.36
CA TYR A 200 2.11 6.36 22.94
C TYR A 200 2.50 7.52 23.85
N TRP A 201 1.93 8.72 23.65
CA TRP A 201 2.27 9.92 24.43
C TRP A 201 1.06 10.66 25.02
N GLY A 202 -0.18 10.20 24.79
CA GLY A 202 -1.39 10.82 25.32
C GLY A 202 -1.63 12.24 24.81
N LYS A 203 -1.08 12.60 23.62
CA LYS A 203 -1.15 13.96 23.08
C LYS A 203 -1.63 13.99 21.62
N ASP A 204 -1.97 15.18 21.16
CA ASP A 204 -2.30 15.44 19.77
C ASP A 204 -1.05 15.38 18.88
N ALA A 205 -1.19 14.89 17.63
CA ALA A 205 -0.08 14.82 16.66
C ALA A 205 0.55 16.19 16.36
N ALA A 206 -0.22 17.28 16.48
CA ALA A 206 0.29 18.64 16.36
C ALA A 206 1.34 19.02 17.43
N ARG A 207 1.35 18.31 18.56
CA ARG A 207 2.21 18.58 19.70
C ARG A 207 3.36 17.59 19.88
N LEU A 208 3.60 16.75 18.88
CA LEU A 208 4.77 15.86 18.88
C LEU A 208 6.06 16.66 18.79
N THR A 209 7.02 16.32 19.64
CA THR A 209 8.38 16.83 19.52
C THR A 209 9.12 16.14 18.38
N PRO A 210 10.23 16.74 17.86
CA PRO A 210 11.04 16.05 16.84
C PRO A 210 11.56 14.68 17.25
N ALA A 211 11.89 14.49 18.54
CA ALA A 211 12.35 13.21 19.07
C ALA A 211 11.23 12.16 19.09
N GLU A 212 9.99 12.55 19.43
CA GLU A 212 8.83 11.66 19.39
C GLU A 212 8.43 11.32 17.94
N SER A 213 8.47 12.29 17.04
CA SER A 213 8.25 12.09 15.60
C SER A 213 9.23 11.08 15.01
N ALA A 214 10.51 11.21 15.36
CA ALA A 214 11.56 10.29 14.90
C ALA A 214 11.45 8.87 15.50
N ARG A 215 10.77 8.73 16.65
CA ARG A 215 10.48 7.41 17.25
C ARG A 215 9.28 6.71 16.61
N LEU A 216 8.37 7.47 16.03
CA LEU A 216 7.25 6.94 15.27
C LEU A 216 7.69 6.47 13.88
N ALA A 217 8.55 7.22 13.22
CA ALA A 217 9.05 6.92 11.89
C ALA A 217 10.10 5.80 11.91
#